data_c6f5150bd6d0f643f441f20352b2eee9
#
_entry.id   c6f5150bd6d0f643f441f20352b2eee9
#
_cell.length_a   1.000
_cell.length_b   1.000
_cell.length_c   1.000
_cell.angle_alpha   90.00
_cell.angle_beta   90.00
_cell.angle_gamma   90.00
#
_symmetry.space_group_name_H-M   'P 1'
#
loop_
_entity.id
_entity.type
_entity.pdbx_description
1 polymer ?
#
loop_
_entity_poly.entity_id
_entity_poly.type
_entity_poly.pdbx_seq_one_letter_code
_entity_poly.pdbx_strand_id
1 'polypeptide(L)'
;MTKDHIDKKRAQAAFNKASVSYEEAAVLQKHVLGEMFLRLKLLKINPEIILDLGCGPGNAGPDLKATYKPRDLIYLDFAYDMLKKAEQKNKDHFLKSFSNKTSQQFICADMEAIPLSEGSIDMIWSNLSLQWCNHLDQVFTQIGKILKHNGLFIFSTFGPSTLHELRASLASFSQHSHVNQFIDMHDIGDALVGCGFSDPVLDVDLYTLTYSAFKDIMYDLKHIGARNALEGRAKGMTGKGFLYQLEKSYETYRADKKLPASYEVVYGHAWKVNKPLDESSVVKFYPKQ
;
A
#
# COMPACT_ATOMS: atom_id res chain seq x y z
N MET A 1 -22.43 6.49 8.60
CA MET A 1 -21.47 5.48 8.10
C MET A 1 -21.33 5.72 6.61
N THR A 2 -20.16 6.12 6.16
CA THR A 2 -19.87 6.35 4.74
C THR A 2 -19.82 5.01 4.02
N LYS A 3 -20.51 4.89 2.87
CA LYS A 3 -20.61 3.62 2.10
C LYS A 3 -19.25 3.06 1.66
N ASP A 4 -18.19 3.85 1.76
CA ASP A 4 -16.86 3.57 1.22
C ASP A 4 -15.83 3.19 2.30
N HIS A 5 -16.25 3.06 3.58
CA HIS A 5 -15.36 2.58 4.64
C HIS A 5 -15.02 1.10 4.48
N ILE A 6 -13.77 0.77 4.74
CA ILE A 6 -13.25 -0.60 4.73
C ILE A 6 -13.59 -1.27 6.06
N ASP A 7 -14.27 -2.41 6.00
CA ASP A 7 -14.42 -3.32 7.12
C ASP A 7 -13.06 -3.97 7.43
N LYS A 8 -12.33 -3.39 8.39
CA LYS A 8 -10.97 -3.82 8.77
C LYS A 8 -10.90 -5.29 9.18
N LYS A 9 -11.90 -5.82 9.89
CA LYS A 9 -11.94 -7.24 10.29
C LYS A 9 -12.04 -8.15 9.08
N ARG A 10 -12.84 -7.76 8.09
CA ARG A 10 -12.98 -8.52 6.84
C ARG A 10 -11.72 -8.44 5.98
N ALA A 11 -11.11 -7.27 5.86
CA ALA A 11 -9.83 -7.11 5.17
C ALA A 11 -8.75 -7.99 5.82
N GLN A 12 -8.61 -7.92 7.15
CA GLN A 12 -7.69 -8.75 7.92
C GLN A 12 -7.91 -10.25 7.68
N ALA A 13 -9.17 -10.71 7.72
CA ALA A 13 -9.50 -12.12 7.47
C ALA A 13 -9.16 -12.54 6.01
N ALA A 14 -9.35 -11.63 5.04
CA ALA A 14 -9.00 -11.90 3.65
C ALA A 14 -7.48 -12.03 3.46
N PHE A 15 -6.68 -11.16 4.08
CA PHE A 15 -5.21 -11.22 4.04
C PHE A 15 -4.67 -12.44 4.80
N ASN A 16 -5.20 -12.75 5.98
CA ASN A 16 -4.83 -13.98 6.69
C ASN A 16 -5.03 -15.21 5.81
N LYS A 17 -6.19 -15.31 5.15
CA LYS A 17 -6.46 -16.41 4.22
C LYS A 17 -5.55 -16.42 2.99
N ALA A 18 -5.21 -15.25 2.46
CA ALA A 18 -4.35 -15.10 1.29
C ALA A 18 -2.87 -15.38 1.59
N SER A 19 -2.44 -15.39 2.85
CA SER A 19 -1.02 -15.57 3.23
C SER A 19 -0.35 -16.81 2.63
N VAL A 20 -1.14 -17.85 2.30
CA VAL A 20 -0.64 -19.10 1.70
C VAL A 20 -0.32 -18.95 0.20
N SER A 21 -1.10 -18.12 -0.52
CA SER A 21 -1.03 -17.97 -1.99
C SER A 21 -0.46 -16.62 -2.44
N TYR A 22 -0.25 -15.71 -1.51
CA TYR A 22 0.11 -14.31 -1.80
C TYR A 22 1.38 -14.19 -2.63
N GLU A 23 2.42 -14.96 -2.32
CA GLU A 23 3.70 -14.83 -3.02
C GLU A 23 3.65 -15.22 -4.50
N GLU A 24 2.79 -16.16 -4.87
CA GLU A 24 2.60 -16.57 -6.26
C GLU A 24 1.78 -15.54 -7.04
N ALA A 25 0.75 -14.96 -6.42
CA ALA A 25 -0.17 -14.03 -7.05
C ALA A 25 0.31 -12.55 -7.03
N ALA A 26 1.25 -12.19 -6.15
CA ALA A 26 1.69 -10.81 -5.93
C ALA A 26 2.71 -10.30 -6.97
N VAL A 27 2.43 -10.49 -8.27
CA VAL A 27 3.33 -10.08 -9.37
C VAL A 27 3.52 -8.57 -9.40
N LEU A 28 2.41 -7.82 -9.36
CA LEU A 28 2.44 -6.36 -9.35
C LEU A 28 3.16 -5.82 -8.11
N GLN A 29 2.86 -6.37 -6.93
CA GLN A 29 3.47 -5.92 -5.67
C GLN A 29 4.99 -6.10 -5.66
N LYS A 30 5.50 -7.19 -6.26
CA LYS A 30 6.95 -7.42 -6.41
C LYS A 30 7.58 -6.44 -7.40
N HIS A 31 6.89 -6.15 -8.49
CA HIS A 31 7.36 -5.17 -9.47
C HIS A 31 7.44 -3.77 -8.84
N VAL A 32 6.37 -3.33 -8.20
CA VAL A 32 6.30 -2.04 -7.48
C VAL A 32 7.38 -1.92 -6.40
N LEU A 33 7.63 -3.01 -5.66
CA LEU A 33 8.71 -3.07 -4.67
C LEU A 33 10.08 -2.77 -5.31
N GLY A 34 10.37 -3.37 -6.46
CA GLY A 34 11.61 -3.09 -7.23
C GLY A 34 11.71 -1.63 -7.67
N GLU A 35 10.62 -1.06 -8.17
CA GLU A 35 10.54 0.34 -8.59
C GLU A 35 10.74 1.31 -7.42
N MET A 36 10.23 1.01 -6.23
CA MET A 36 10.48 1.79 -5.02
C MET A 36 11.98 1.79 -4.66
N PHE A 37 12.67 0.64 -4.76
CA PHE A 37 14.12 0.58 -4.52
C PHE A 37 14.93 1.37 -5.56
N LEU A 38 14.49 1.43 -6.82
CA LEU A 38 15.15 2.26 -7.84
C LEU A 38 15.06 3.74 -7.48
N ARG A 39 13.89 4.20 -7.02
CA ARG A 39 13.67 5.60 -6.57
C ARG A 39 14.51 5.95 -5.35
N LEU A 40 14.68 5.03 -4.40
CA LEU A 40 15.52 5.22 -3.22
C LEU A 40 17.00 5.41 -3.55
N LYS A 41 17.51 4.88 -4.67
CA LYS A 41 18.92 5.09 -5.07
C LYS A 41 19.26 6.56 -5.31
N LEU A 42 18.25 7.41 -5.55
CA LEU A 42 18.42 8.84 -5.72
C LEU A 42 18.61 9.58 -4.38
N LEU A 43 18.26 8.93 -3.27
CA LEU A 43 18.32 9.53 -1.92
C LEU A 43 19.56 9.03 -1.16
N LYS A 44 20.31 9.98 -0.59
CA LYS A 44 21.46 9.65 0.28
C LYS A 44 20.99 9.52 1.71
N ILE A 45 20.64 8.31 2.13
CA ILE A 45 20.17 8.00 3.48
C ILE A 45 20.95 6.83 4.07
N ASN A 46 21.05 6.83 5.39
CA ASN A 46 21.67 5.73 6.14
C ASN A 46 20.84 5.44 7.41
N PRO A 47 19.64 4.85 7.27
CA PRO A 47 18.72 4.59 8.36
C PRO A 47 19.25 3.45 9.25
N GLU A 48 19.29 3.68 10.56
CA GLU A 48 19.64 2.64 11.54
C GLU A 48 18.42 1.82 11.95
N ILE A 49 17.23 2.42 11.99
CA ILE A 49 15.99 1.78 12.39
C ILE A 49 14.95 1.98 11.28
N ILE A 50 14.54 0.88 10.67
CA ILE A 50 13.59 0.87 9.57
C ILE A 50 12.29 0.19 10.02
N LEU A 51 11.15 0.79 9.69
CA LEU A 51 9.83 0.19 9.82
C LEU A 51 9.29 -0.18 8.43
N ASP A 52 9.02 -1.46 8.19
CA ASP A 52 8.23 -1.96 7.06
C ASP A 52 6.75 -1.97 7.46
N LEU A 53 6.01 -0.95 7.05
CA LEU A 53 4.63 -0.67 7.45
C LEU A 53 3.64 -1.30 6.46
N GLY A 54 2.84 -2.27 6.92
CA GLY A 54 2.02 -3.12 6.07
C GLY A 54 2.90 -4.12 5.31
N CYS A 55 3.82 -4.77 6.04
CA CYS A 55 4.90 -5.59 5.47
C CYS A 55 4.42 -6.83 4.70
N GLY A 56 3.16 -7.27 4.88
CA GLY A 56 2.65 -8.50 4.31
C GLY A 56 3.54 -9.70 4.69
N PRO A 57 3.96 -10.55 3.73
CA PRO A 57 4.86 -11.66 3.99
C PRO A 57 6.35 -11.26 4.10
N GLY A 58 6.65 -9.97 4.28
CA GLY A 58 8.00 -9.45 4.52
C GLY A 58 8.92 -9.45 3.31
N ASN A 59 8.38 -9.18 2.13
CA ASN A 59 9.13 -9.24 0.87
C ASN A 59 10.21 -8.17 0.75
N ALA A 60 10.03 -6.98 1.36
CA ALA A 60 11.01 -5.91 1.33
C ALA A 60 12.23 -6.18 2.22
N GLY A 61 12.08 -7.00 3.25
CA GLY A 61 13.09 -7.19 4.29
C GLY A 61 14.47 -7.61 3.81
N PRO A 62 14.63 -8.59 2.92
CA PRO A 62 15.94 -8.98 2.41
C PRO A 62 16.68 -7.82 1.72
N ASP A 63 15.98 -7.07 0.87
CA ASP A 63 16.56 -5.96 0.11
C ASP A 63 16.84 -4.74 1.00
N LEU A 64 15.96 -4.44 1.96
CA LEU A 64 16.21 -3.39 2.97
C LEU A 64 17.46 -3.69 3.80
N LYS A 65 17.64 -4.95 4.24
CA LYS A 65 18.83 -5.38 4.97
C LYS A 65 20.10 -5.33 4.11
N ALA A 66 20.01 -5.77 2.87
CA ALA A 66 21.15 -5.76 1.95
C ALA A 66 21.60 -4.33 1.59
N THR A 67 20.64 -3.43 1.39
CA THR A 67 20.90 -2.05 0.95
C THR A 67 21.40 -1.18 2.09
N TYR A 68 20.74 -1.19 3.25
CA TYR A 68 20.98 -0.23 4.33
C TYR A 68 21.72 -0.80 5.52
N LYS A 69 21.73 -2.13 5.70
CA LYS A 69 22.33 -2.81 6.86
C LYS A 69 21.87 -2.18 8.19
N PRO A 70 20.56 -1.97 8.38
CA PRO A 70 20.05 -1.30 9.56
C PRO A 70 20.39 -2.09 10.82
N ARG A 71 20.49 -1.39 11.97
CA ARG A 71 20.58 -2.04 13.28
C ARG A 71 19.29 -2.81 13.60
N ASP A 72 18.14 -2.17 13.37
CA ASP A 72 16.83 -2.74 13.64
C ASP A 72 15.92 -2.65 12.39
N LEU A 73 15.23 -3.74 12.07
CA LEU A 73 14.18 -3.79 11.07
C LEU A 73 12.89 -4.28 11.72
N ILE A 74 11.88 -3.43 11.75
CA ILE A 74 10.58 -3.69 12.36
C ILE A 74 9.59 -3.98 11.23
N TYR A 75 8.89 -5.10 11.33
CA TYR A 75 7.80 -5.49 10.43
C TYR A 75 6.48 -5.28 11.13
N LEU A 76 5.59 -4.50 10.55
CA LEU A 76 4.26 -4.27 11.09
C LEU A 76 3.20 -4.63 10.04
N ASP A 77 2.27 -5.48 10.43
CA ASP A 77 1.09 -5.82 9.62
C ASP A 77 -0.10 -6.12 10.52
N PHE A 78 -1.31 -5.80 10.06
CA PHE A 78 -2.53 -6.10 10.81
C PHE A 78 -2.99 -7.56 10.62
N ALA A 79 -2.52 -8.26 9.57
CA ALA A 79 -2.84 -9.64 9.28
C ALA A 79 -1.79 -10.58 9.90
N TYR A 80 -2.15 -11.22 10.99
CA TYR A 80 -1.24 -12.07 11.77
C TYR A 80 -0.59 -13.21 10.98
N ASP A 81 -1.33 -13.86 10.05
CA ASP A 81 -0.79 -14.96 9.25
C ASP A 81 0.19 -14.46 8.17
N MET A 82 0.04 -13.21 7.69
CA MET A 82 1.04 -12.54 6.86
C MET A 82 2.33 -12.31 7.66
N LEU A 83 2.20 -11.78 8.87
CA LEU A 83 3.33 -11.50 9.75
C LEU A 83 4.09 -12.79 10.14
N LYS A 84 3.41 -13.91 10.36
CA LYS A 84 4.06 -15.22 10.54
C LYS A 84 4.90 -15.62 9.32
N LYS A 85 4.41 -15.38 8.11
CA LYS A 85 5.18 -15.62 6.88
C LYS A 85 6.42 -14.74 6.80
N ALA A 86 6.26 -13.45 7.15
CA ALA A 86 7.37 -12.51 7.22
C ALA A 86 8.44 -13.00 8.21
N GLU A 87 8.04 -13.47 9.39
CA GLU A 87 8.94 -14.02 10.40
C GLU A 87 9.67 -15.26 9.90
N GLN A 88 8.96 -16.25 9.35
CA GLN A 88 9.55 -17.47 8.79
C GLN A 88 10.56 -17.14 7.69
N LYS A 89 10.17 -16.33 6.71
CA LYS A 89 11.02 -15.94 5.57
C LYS A 89 12.30 -15.23 6.00
N ASN A 90 12.21 -14.36 6.98
CA ASN A 90 13.34 -13.54 7.40
C ASN A 90 14.24 -14.23 8.42
N LYS A 91 13.74 -15.22 9.19
CA LYS A 91 14.57 -16.11 10.03
C LYS A 91 15.48 -17.00 9.20
N ASP A 92 14.98 -17.55 8.08
CA ASP A 92 15.77 -18.45 7.23
C ASP A 92 16.98 -17.74 6.56
N HIS A 93 16.86 -16.45 6.26
CA HIS A 93 17.96 -15.63 5.79
C HIS A 93 19.00 -15.32 6.89
N PHE A 94 18.60 -15.38 8.16
CA PHE A 94 19.49 -15.13 9.30
C PHE A 94 20.60 -16.18 9.45
N LEU A 95 20.34 -17.43 9.08
CA LEU A 95 21.31 -18.53 9.21
C LEU A 95 22.46 -18.46 8.19
N LYS A 96 22.35 -17.62 7.17
CA LYS A 96 23.34 -17.52 6.07
C LYS A 96 24.30 -16.33 6.17
N SER A 97 24.11 -15.41 7.11
CA SER A 97 24.94 -14.19 7.23
C SER A 97 25.46 -14.00 8.66
N PHE A 98 26.71 -14.39 8.88
CA PHE A 98 27.38 -14.29 10.19
C PHE A 98 27.92 -12.89 10.55
N SER A 99 27.84 -11.88 9.66
CA SER A 99 28.65 -10.67 9.83
C SER A 99 27.95 -9.35 10.14
N ASN A 100 26.62 -9.24 9.98
CA ASN A 100 25.90 -8.03 10.40
C ASN A 100 24.49 -8.42 10.92
N LYS A 101 24.36 -8.44 12.25
CA LYS A 101 23.10 -8.80 12.92
C LYS A 101 22.12 -7.62 12.92
N THR A 102 21.32 -7.48 11.88
CA THR A 102 20.10 -6.67 11.99
C THR A 102 19.14 -7.36 12.95
N SER A 103 18.76 -6.67 14.03
CA SER A 103 17.69 -7.08 14.92
C SER A 103 16.36 -7.02 14.19
N GLN A 104 15.49 -8.00 14.34
CA GLN A 104 14.21 -8.07 13.65
C GLN A 104 13.07 -8.20 14.66
N GLN A 105 12.06 -7.34 14.51
CA GLN A 105 10.87 -7.33 15.35
C GLN A 105 9.62 -7.46 14.48
N PHE A 106 8.61 -8.17 14.96
CA PHE A 106 7.36 -8.44 14.24
C PHE A 106 6.19 -8.01 15.10
N ILE A 107 5.42 -7.02 14.64
CA ILE A 107 4.34 -6.37 15.39
C ILE A 107 3.04 -6.54 14.64
N CYS A 108 2.05 -7.19 15.27
CA CYS A 108 0.71 -7.29 14.73
C CYS A 108 -0.13 -6.11 15.20
N ALA A 109 -0.30 -5.10 14.34
CA ALA A 109 -1.05 -3.88 14.64
C ALA A 109 -1.63 -3.22 13.40
N ASP A 110 -2.65 -2.37 13.58
CA ASP A 110 -3.18 -1.52 12.52
C ASP A 110 -2.31 -0.26 12.36
N MET A 111 -2.05 0.15 11.11
CA MET A 111 -1.31 1.38 10.83
C MET A 111 -2.02 2.66 11.27
N GLU A 112 -3.32 2.61 11.53
CA GLU A 112 -4.07 3.73 12.14
C GLU A 112 -3.80 3.88 13.64
N ALA A 113 -3.12 2.87 14.29
CA ALA A 113 -2.77 2.88 15.71
C ALA A 113 -1.39 2.20 15.91
N ILE A 114 -0.31 2.83 15.49
CA ILE A 114 1.04 2.27 15.51
C ILE A 114 1.59 2.26 16.95
N PRO A 115 1.93 1.08 17.53
CA PRO A 115 2.37 0.97 18.93
C PRO A 115 3.90 1.17 19.06
N LEU A 116 4.42 2.27 18.52
CA LEU A 116 5.85 2.62 18.58
C LEU A 116 6.04 3.98 19.24
N SER A 117 7.18 4.17 19.88
CA SER A 117 7.52 5.41 20.57
C SER A 117 7.73 6.56 19.59
N GLU A 118 7.41 7.78 20.01
CA GLU A 118 7.68 8.98 19.23
C GLU A 118 9.18 9.15 18.95
N GLY A 119 9.52 9.60 17.72
CA GLY A 119 10.89 9.88 17.31
C GLY A 119 11.82 8.67 17.36
N SER A 120 11.31 7.45 17.15
CA SER A 120 12.10 6.22 17.26
C SER A 120 12.59 5.67 15.91
N ILE A 121 12.02 6.06 14.77
CA ILE A 121 12.24 5.46 13.46
C ILE A 121 12.98 6.42 12.53
N ASP A 122 14.01 5.94 11.84
CA ASP A 122 14.75 6.72 10.84
C ASP A 122 14.09 6.69 9.46
N MET A 123 13.55 5.53 9.06
CA MET A 123 12.86 5.37 7.78
C MET A 123 11.63 4.49 7.92
N ILE A 124 10.53 4.92 7.33
CA ILE A 124 9.32 4.11 7.16
C ILE A 124 9.16 3.78 5.69
N TRP A 125 9.08 2.49 5.42
CA TRP A 125 8.80 1.90 4.12
C TRP A 125 7.37 1.36 4.11
N SER A 126 6.59 1.60 3.04
CA SER A 126 5.23 1.07 2.92
C SER A 126 4.91 0.78 1.45
N ASN A 127 4.82 -0.50 1.08
CA ASN A 127 4.57 -0.91 -0.30
C ASN A 127 3.13 -1.42 -0.47
N LEU A 128 2.30 -0.68 -1.24
CA LEU A 128 0.91 -1.02 -1.57
C LEU A 128 0.09 -1.46 -0.35
N SER A 129 0.14 -0.67 0.73
CA SER A 129 -0.60 -0.96 1.96
C SER A 129 -1.54 0.17 2.40
N LEU A 130 -1.23 1.45 2.08
CA LEU A 130 -1.99 2.61 2.53
C LEU A 130 -3.44 2.63 2.05
N GLN A 131 -3.75 2.02 0.92
CA GLN A 131 -5.11 1.91 0.40
C GLN A 131 -6.05 1.09 1.29
N TRP A 132 -5.55 0.47 2.34
CA TRP A 132 -6.33 -0.32 3.31
C TRP A 132 -6.66 0.45 4.59
N CYS A 133 -6.26 1.71 4.71
CA CYS A 133 -6.69 2.58 5.81
C CYS A 133 -7.97 3.36 5.46
N ASN A 134 -8.73 3.69 6.49
CA ASN A 134 -9.94 4.51 6.37
C ASN A 134 -9.64 6.00 6.55
N HIS A 135 -8.58 6.32 7.30
CA HIS A 135 -8.20 7.68 7.69
C HIS A 135 -6.72 7.91 7.38
N LEU A 136 -6.40 8.31 6.14
CA LEU A 136 -5.03 8.51 5.69
C LEU A 136 -4.32 9.62 6.45
N ASP A 137 -5.02 10.70 6.78
CA ASP A 137 -4.55 11.80 7.61
C ASP A 137 -4.14 11.34 9.02
N GLN A 138 -4.92 10.42 9.63
CA GLN A 138 -4.57 9.82 10.91
C GLN A 138 -3.30 8.97 10.79
N VAL A 139 -3.16 8.17 9.72
CA VAL A 139 -1.97 7.36 9.46
C VAL A 139 -0.74 8.27 9.29
N PHE A 140 -0.83 9.33 8.48
CA PHE A 140 0.27 10.27 8.32
C PHE A 140 0.65 10.99 9.61
N THR A 141 -0.34 11.35 10.43
CA THR A 141 -0.08 11.90 11.77
C THR A 141 0.68 10.91 12.66
N GLN A 142 0.30 9.61 12.66
CA GLN A 142 1.02 8.57 13.40
C GLN A 142 2.45 8.39 12.87
N ILE A 143 2.62 8.31 11.56
CA ILE A 143 3.94 8.21 10.91
C ILE A 143 4.80 9.41 11.31
N GLY A 144 4.26 10.64 11.22
CA GLY A 144 4.97 11.86 11.60
C GLY A 144 5.40 11.89 13.07
N LYS A 145 4.64 11.27 13.98
CA LYS A 145 5.02 11.19 15.41
C LYS A 145 6.19 10.23 15.65
N ILE A 146 6.16 9.06 15.03
CA ILE A 146 7.17 8.01 15.27
C ILE A 146 8.48 8.24 14.51
N LEU A 147 8.47 8.99 13.39
CA LEU A 147 9.67 9.38 12.68
C LEU A 147 10.52 10.33 13.50
N LYS A 148 11.83 10.09 13.46
CA LYS A 148 12.84 11.04 13.97
C LYS A 148 12.84 12.31 13.12
N HIS A 149 13.47 13.36 13.67
CA HIS A 149 13.78 14.53 12.85
C HIS A 149 14.66 14.14 11.66
N ASN A 150 14.35 14.65 10.47
CA ASN A 150 14.92 14.24 9.19
C ASN A 150 14.70 12.74 8.84
N GLY A 151 13.74 12.09 9.48
CA GLY A 151 13.33 10.75 9.09
C GLY A 151 12.55 10.77 7.75
N LEU A 152 12.71 9.71 7.00
CA LEU A 152 12.10 9.53 5.68
C LEU A 152 10.88 8.62 5.76
N PHE A 153 9.78 9.06 5.16
CA PHE A 153 8.65 8.22 4.80
C PHE A 153 8.66 7.98 3.29
N ILE A 154 8.70 6.71 2.86
CA ILE A 154 8.57 6.32 1.46
C ILE A 154 7.48 5.28 1.31
N PHE A 155 6.65 5.42 0.29
CA PHE A 155 5.49 4.56 0.10
C PHE A 155 5.11 4.38 -1.37
N SER A 156 4.30 3.36 -1.60
CA SER A 156 3.46 3.23 -2.79
C SER A 156 2.02 2.94 -2.39
N THR A 157 1.09 3.41 -3.18
CA THR A 157 -0.35 3.16 -3.02
C THR A 157 -1.04 3.14 -4.38
N PHE A 158 -2.32 2.77 -4.42
CA PHE A 158 -3.09 2.84 -5.65
C PHE A 158 -3.75 4.21 -5.84
N GLY A 159 -3.80 4.64 -7.10
CA GLY A 159 -4.51 5.84 -7.55
C GLY A 159 -5.88 5.51 -8.17
N PRO A 160 -6.68 6.56 -8.47
CA PRO A 160 -8.10 6.45 -8.83
C PRO A 160 -8.38 5.66 -10.11
N SER A 161 -7.45 5.56 -11.06
CA SER A 161 -7.66 4.79 -12.30
C SER A 161 -7.45 3.28 -12.13
N THR A 162 -7.06 2.81 -10.92
CA THR A 162 -6.87 1.38 -10.65
C THR A 162 -8.17 0.60 -10.84
N LEU A 163 -8.10 -0.50 -11.62
CA LEU A 163 -9.22 -1.39 -11.95
C LEU A 163 -10.44 -0.65 -12.53
N HIS A 164 -10.18 0.39 -13.34
CA HIS A 164 -11.28 1.15 -13.96
C HIS A 164 -12.16 0.30 -14.85
N GLU A 165 -11.62 -0.75 -15.52
CA GLU A 165 -12.39 -1.68 -16.33
C GLU A 165 -13.39 -2.46 -15.48
N LEU A 166 -12.94 -2.94 -14.31
CA LEU A 166 -13.80 -3.67 -13.37
C LEU A 166 -14.88 -2.76 -12.80
N ARG A 167 -14.51 -1.53 -12.43
CA ARG A 167 -15.44 -0.52 -11.89
C ARG A 167 -16.51 -0.15 -12.92
N ALA A 168 -16.11 0.14 -14.16
CA ALA A 168 -17.02 0.50 -15.23
C ALA A 168 -17.94 -0.67 -15.63
N SER A 169 -17.40 -1.91 -15.68
CA SER A 169 -18.19 -3.11 -15.93
C SER A 169 -19.28 -3.32 -14.88
N LEU A 170 -18.98 -3.06 -13.60
CA LEU A 170 -19.94 -3.21 -12.50
C LEU A 170 -20.97 -2.08 -12.47
N ALA A 171 -20.59 -0.85 -12.81
CA ALA A 171 -21.48 0.32 -12.79
C ALA A 171 -22.70 0.17 -13.72
N SER A 172 -22.60 -0.67 -14.76
CA SER A 172 -23.68 -0.88 -15.73
C SER A 172 -24.89 -1.65 -15.15
N PHE A 173 -24.74 -2.39 -14.03
CA PHE A 173 -25.81 -3.23 -13.47
C PHE A 173 -25.79 -3.35 -11.93
N SER A 174 -24.89 -2.69 -11.24
CA SER A 174 -24.82 -2.69 -9.78
C SER A 174 -24.78 -1.27 -9.23
N GLN A 175 -25.61 -1.01 -8.21
CA GLN A 175 -25.60 0.27 -7.45
C GLN A 175 -24.68 0.23 -6.23
N HIS A 176 -24.03 -0.91 -5.97
CA HIS A 176 -23.10 -1.06 -4.86
C HIS A 176 -21.67 -0.80 -5.32
N SER A 177 -20.85 -0.23 -4.45
CA SER A 177 -19.41 -0.13 -4.67
C SER A 177 -18.77 -1.52 -4.50
N HIS A 178 -17.99 -1.95 -5.48
CA HIS A 178 -17.32 -3.25 -5.50
C HIS A 178 -15.79 -3.14 -5.51
N VAL A 179 -15.27 -1.96 -5.86
CA VAL A 179 -13.86 -1.62 -5.89
C VAL A 179 -13.66 -0.44 -4.95
N ASN A 180 -12.62 -0.47 -4.14
CA ASN A 180 -12.28 0.64 -3.26
C ASN A 180 -12.10 1.93 -4.08
N GLN A 181 -12.48 3.06 -3.51
CA GLN A 181 -12.09 4.36 -4.03
C GLN A 181 -10.66 4.63 -3.56
N PHE A 182 -9.80 4.97 -4.50
CA PHE A 182 -8.41 5.32 -4.23
C PHE A 182 -8.25 6.85 -4.31
N ILE A 183 -7.34 7.36 -3.51
CA ILE A 183 -7.11 8.80 -3.35
C ILE A 183 -6.18 9.28 -4.47
N ASP A 184 -6.46 10.46 -5.01
CA ASP A 184 -5.60 11.11 -6.02
C ASP A 184 -4.25 11.52 -5.42
N MET A 185 -3.19 11.53 -6.24
CA MET A 185 -1.85 11.86 -5.75
C MET A 185 -1.75 13.29 -5.21
N HIS A 186 -2.52 14.24 -5.74
CA HIS A 186 -2.52 15.61 -5.24
C HIS A 186 -3.12 15.70 -3.84
N ASP A 187 -4.23 14.99 -3.60
CA ASP A 187 -4.86 14.91 -2.27
C ASP A 187 -3.93 14.23 -1.26
N ILE A 188 -3.16 13.20 -1.70
CA ILE A 188 -2.13 12.55 -0.86
C ILE A 188 -1.03 13.56 -0.51
N GLY A 189 -0.56 14.34 -1.49
CA GLY A 189 0.45 15.39 -1.29
C GLY A 189 -0.01 16.44 -0.30
N ASP A 190 -1.22 16.94 -0.47
CA ASP A 190 -1.83 17.94 0.43
C ASP A 190 -2.01 17.39 1.85
N ALA A 191 -2.43 16.13 1.99
CA ALA A 191 -2.54 15.47 3.29
C ALA A 191 -1.18 15.32 3.98
N LEU A 192 -0.10 14.99 3.25
CA LEU A 192 1.27 14.94 3.79
C LEU A 192 1.71 16.30 4.33
N VAL A 193 1.53 17.36 3.54
CA VAL A 193 1.86 18.75 3.95
C VAL A 193 1.02 19.13 5.17
N GLY A 194 -0.29 18.84 5.14
CA GLY A 194 -1.21 19.10 6.26
C GLY A 194 -0.83 18.40 7.55
N CYS A 195 -0.19 17.23 7.46
CA CYS A 195 0.33 16.47 8.60
C CYS A 195 1.77 16.86 9.01
N GLY A 196 2.35 17.92 8.41
CA GLY A 196 3.64 18.49 8.79
C GLY A 196 4.86 17.81 8.17
N PHE A 197 4.68 17.07 7.06
CA PHE A 197 5.78 16.61 6.24
C PHE A 197 6.29 17.70 5.33
N SER A 198 7.59 17.68 5.01
CA SER A 198 8.22 18.58 4.06
C SER A 198 8.62 17.86 2.78
N ASP A 199 8.67 18.67 1.73
CA ASP A 199 9.17 18.27 0.42
C ASP A 199 8.58 16.94 -0.08
N PRO A 200 7.22 16.79 -0.08
CA PRO A 200 6.61 15.59 -0.64
C PRO A 200 6.87 15.56 -2.15
N VAL A 201 7.46 14.44 -2.59
CA VAL A 201 7.65 14.15 -4.02
C VAL A 201 6.77 12.95 -4.34
N LEU A 202 5.89 13.12 -5.31
CA LEU A 202 5.00 12.06 -5.78
C LEU A 202 5.12 11.90 -7.29
N ASP A 203 5.05 10.68 -7.76
CA ASP A 203 4.95 10.33 -9.17
C ASP A 203 3.97 9.16 -9.37
N VAL A 204 3.53 8.96 -10.60
CA VAL A 204 2.53 7.96 -10.95
C VAL A 204 3.01 7.14 -12.13
N ASP A 205 2.91 5.81 -12.00
CA ASP A 205 3.07 4.87 -13.10
C ASP A 205 1.78 4.09 -13.35
N LEU A 206 1.51 3.81 -14.62
CA LEU A 206 0.39 2.99 -15.05
C LEU A 206 0.87 1.60 -15.46
N TYR A 207 0.34 0.57 -14.82
CA TYR A 207 0.62 -0.83 -15.11
C TYR A 207 -0.62 -1.53 -15.64
N THR A 208 -0.47 -2.36 -16.65
CA THR A 208 -1.55 -3.19 -17.16
C THR A 208 -1.15 -4.66 -17.12
N LEU A 209 -1.78 -5.44 -16.25
CA LEU A 209 -1.70 -6.89 -16.29
C LEU A 209 -2.70 -7.41 -17.31
N THR A 210 -2.33 -8.44 -18.06
CA THR A 210 -3.19 -9.00 -19.11
C THR A 210 -3.50 -10.47 -18.86
N TYR A 211 -4.76 -10.86 -19.04
CA TYR A 211 -5.28 -12.19 -18.70
C TYR A 211 -5.96 -12.84 -19.89
N SER A 212 -5.95 -14.18 -19.92
CA SER A 212 -6.64 -14.92 -20.99
C SER A 212 -8.14 -15.02 -20.74
N ALA A 213 -8.58 -15.09 -19.48
CA ALA A 213 -9.97 -15.19 -19.10
C ALA A 213 -10.27 -14.30 -17.87
N PHE A 214 -11.52 -13.83 -17.79
CA PHE A 214 -12.01 -13.01 -16.67
C PHE A 214 -11.84 -13.68 -15.30
N LYS A 215 -12.05 -15.00 -15.25
CA LYS A 215 -11.86 -15.78 -14.02
C LYS A 215 -10.43 -15.67 -13.44
N ASP A 216 -9.43 -15.49 -14.30
CA ASP A 216 -8.03 -15.40 -13.88
C ASP A 216 -7.76 -14.07 -13.14
N ILE A 217 -8.41 -12.96 -13.61
CA ILE A 217 -8.40 -11.67 -12.89
C ILE A 217 -8.98 -11.83 -11.49
N MET A 218 -10.16 -12.45 -11.41
CA MET A 218 -10.85 -12.67 -10.13
C MET A 218 -10.07 -13.63 -9.21
N TYR A 219 -9.36 -14.57 -9.80
CA TYR A 219 -8.47 -15.49 -9.08
C TYR A 219 -7.31 -14.74 -8.43
N ASP A 220 -6.59 -13.91 -9.18
CA ASP A 220 -5.44 -13.14 -8.68
C ASP A 220 -5.86 -12.17 -7.58
N LEU A 221 -6.91 -11.36 -7.81
CA LEU A 221 -7.43 -10.44 -6.79
C LEU A 221 -7.80 -11.17 -5.47
N LYS A 222 -8.35 -12.37 -5.59
CA LYS A 222 -8.68 -13.20 -4.42
C LYS A 222 -7.43 -13.69 -3.70
N HIS A 223 -6.37 -14.07 -4.42
CA HIS A 223 -5.18 -14.72 -3.88
C HIS A 223 -4.19 -13.71 -3.28
N ILE A 224 -4.24 -12.44 -3.70
CA ILE A 224 -3.54 -11.34 -3.02
C ILE A 224 -4.33 -10.75 -1.84
N GLY A 225 -5.51 -11.28 -1.51
CA GLY A 225 -6.36 -10.76 -0.44
C GLY A 225 -7.17 -9.49 -0.79
N ALA A 226 -7.05 -8.98 -2.02
CA ALA A 226 -7.75 -7.78 -2.49
C ALA A 226 -9.24 -8.08 -2.82
N ARG A 227 -10.00 -8.48 -1.80
CA ARG A 227 -11.44 -8.70 -1.91
C ARG A 227 -12.19 -7.44 -1.52
N ASN A 228 -13.42 -7.32 -2.04
CA ASN A 228 -14.31 -6.25 -1.59
C ASN A 228 -14.54 -6.34 -0.08
N ALA A 229 -13.94 -5.42 0.65
CA ALA A 229 -14.06 -5.25 2.10
C ALA A 229 -14.86 -4.01 2.47
N LEU A 230 -15.58 -3.36 1.53
CA LEU A 230 -16.38 -2.17 1.80
C LEU A 230 -17.59 -2.50 2.69
N GLU A 231 -17.90 -1.62 3.62
CA GLU A 231 -19.10 -1.74 4.48
C GLU A 231 -20.40 -1.66 3.67
N GLY A 232 -20.40 -0.82 2.61
CA GLY A 232 -21.54 -0.62 1.71
C GLY A 232 -21.76 -1.71 0.66
N ARG A 233 -20.98 -2.80 0.67
CA ARG A 233 -21.13 -3.91 -0.26
C ARG A 233 -22.47 -4.65 -0.11
N ALA A 234 -22.91 -5.34 -1.15
CA ALA A 234 -24.01 -6.29 -1.06
C ALA A 234 -23.66 -7.43 -0.05
N LYS A 235 -24.54 -7.69 0.92
CA LYS A 235 -24.33 -8.71 1.98
C LYS A 235 -24.74 -10.13 1.58
N GLY A 236 -25.21 -10.34 0.35
CA GLY A 236 -25.64 -11.64 -0.18
C GLY A 236 -24.51 -12.41 -0.90
N MET A 237 -24.79 -13.69 -1.20
CA MET A 237 -23.94 -14.47 -2.10
C MET A 237 -24.06 -13.91 -3.53
N THR A 238 -22.91 -13.71 -4.18
CA THR A 238 -22.86 -13.33 -5.58
C THR A 238 -23.40 -14.50 -6.43
N GLY A 239 -24.57 -14.32 -7.02
CA GLY A 239 -25.22 -15.36 -7.84
C GLY A 239 -24.46 -15.61 -9.15
N LYS A 240 -24.66 -16.80 -9.75
CA LYS A 240 -24.06 -17.15 -11.06
C LYS A 240 -24.43 -16.15 -12.16
N GLY A 241 -25.68 -15.63 -12.14
CA GLY A 241 -26.14 -14.62 -13.10
C GLY A 241 -25.39 -13.29 -13.00
N PHE A 242 -25.05 -12.85 -11.80
CA PHE A 242 -24.23 -11.65 -11.58
C PHE A 242 -22.82 -11.81 -12.15
N LEU A 243 -22.17 -12.95 -11.87
CA LEU A 243 -20.84 -13.23 -12.41
C LEU A 243 -20.84 -13.31 -13.93
N TYR A 244 -21.86 -13.91 -14.52
CA TYR A 244 -22.01 -13.98 -15.97
C TYR A 244 -22.19 -12.58 -16.60
N GLN A 245 -23.00 -11.72 -15.99
CA GLN A 245 -23.18 -10.34 -16.47
C GLN A 245 -21.88 -9.54 -16.36
N LEU A 246 -21.15 -9.70 -15.25
CA LEU A 246 -19.87 -9.04 -15.05
C LEU A 246 -18.83 -9.48 -16.08
N GLU A 247 -18.67 -10.78 -16.30
CA GLU A 247 -17.79 -11.33 -17.32
C GLU A 247 -18.14 -10.80 -18.71
N LYS A 248 -19.43 -10.84 -19.09
CA LYS A 248 -19.91 -10.31 -20.37
C LYS A 248 -19.61 -8.81 -20.55
N SER A 249 -19.80 -8.00 -19.49
CA SER A 249 -19.48 -6.58 -19.53
C SER A 249 -17.97 -6.36 -19.62
N TYR A 250 -17.16 -7.14 -18.91
CA TYR A 250 -15.70 -7.01 -18.94
C TYR A 250 -15.09 -7.45 -20.29
N GLU A 251 -15.73 -8.38 -21.00
CA GLU A 251 -15.28 -8.83 -22.33
C GLU A 251 -15.22 -7.70 -23.36
N THR A 252 -15.93 -6.60 -23.16
CA THR A 252 -15.85 -5.41 -24.03
C THR A 252 -14.47 -4.74 -24.02
N TYR A 253 -13.67 -4.99 -23.01
CA TYR A 253 -12.28 -4.50 -22.89
C TYR A 253 -11.25 -5.43 -23.52
N ARG A 254 -11.66 -6.57 -24.11
CA ARG A 254 -10.71 -7.52 -24.73
C ARG A 254 -9.98 -6.87 -25.91
N ALA A 255 -8.66 -6.84 -25.82
CA ALA A 255 -7.76 -6.42 -26.90
C ALA A 255 -6.69 -7.50 -27.08
N ASP A 256 -6.29 -7.77 -28.32
CA ASP A 256 -5.26 -8.76 -28.65
C ASP A 256 -5.45 -10.13 -27.96
N LYS A 257 -6.67 -10.59 -27.88
CA LYS A 257 -7.09 -11.84 -27.21
C LYS A 257 -6.85 -11.85 -25.68
N LYS A 258 -6.56 -10.71 -25.08
CA LYS A 258 -6.32 -10.56 -23.64
C LYS A 258 -7.30 -9.58 -23.03
N LEU A 259 -7.58 -9.76 -21.74
CA LEU A 259 -8.33 -8.85 -20.90
C LEU A 259 -7.35 -8.02 -20.05
N PRO A 260 -7.40 -6.70 -20.12
CA PRO A 260 -6.56 -5.85 -19.28
C PRO A 260 -7.08 -5.78 -17.83
N ALA A 261 -6.20 -5.60 -16.87
CA ALA A 261 -6.50 -5.08 -15.56
C ALA A 261 -5.48 -3.97 -15.26
N SER A 262 -5.95 -2.73 -15.26
CA SER A 262 -5.11 -1.55 -15.15
C SER A 262 -4.94 -1.13 -13.71
N TYR A 263 -3.71 -0.72 -13.37
CA TYR A 263 -3.34 -0.26 -12.03
C TYR A 263 -2.59 1.07 -12.16
N GLU A 264 -3.09 2.08 -11.50
CA GLU A 264 -2.40 3.32 -11.27
C GLU A 264 -1.68 3.21 -9.94
N VAL A 265 -0.36 3.33 -9.95
CA VAL A 265 0.46 3.26 -8.74
C VAL A 265 1.06 4.63 -8.47
N VAL A 266 0.71 5.19 -7.34
CA VAL A 266 1.30 6.41 -6.80
C VAL A 266 2.49 6.01 -5.96
N TYR A 267 3.66 6.55 -6.29
CA TYR A 267 4.88 6.48 -5.49
C TYR A 267 5.07 7.80 -4.78
N GLY A 268 5.47 7.76 -3.53
CA GLY A 268 5.69 8.98 -2.78
C GLY A 268 6.80 8.86 -1.75
N HIS A 269 7.46 9.99 -1.49
CA HIS A 269 8.29 10.14 -0.30
C HIS A 269 8.15 11.55 0.27
N ALA A 270 8.37 11.65 1.58
CA ALA A 270 8.34 12.92 2.30
C ALA A 270 9.22 12.84 3.55
N TRP A 271 9.68 13.99 4.03
CA TRP A 271 10.59 14.09 5.16
C TRP A 271 9.88 14.65 6.39
N LYS A 272 10.22 14.10 7.56
CA LYS A 272 9.83 14.69 8.84
C LYS A 272 10.83 15.80 9.20
N VAL A 273 10.41 17.05 9.10
CA VAL A 273 11.20 18.19 9.56
C VAL A 273 10.49 18.91 10.71
N ASN A 274 11.24 19.32 11.72
CA ASN A 274 10.74 20.23 12.73
C ASN A 274 10.79 21.65 12.19
N LYS A 275 9.94 21.99 11.20
CA LYS A 275 9.68 23.39 10.92
C LYS A 275 8.62 23.86 11.91
N PRO A 276 8.86 24.92 12.69
CA PRO A 276 7.77 25.77 13.11
C PRO A 276 7.04 26.16 11.83
N LEU A 277 5.73 26.10 11.79
CA LEU A 277 4.94 26.69 10.71
C LEU A 277 5.28 28.20 10.74
N ASP A 278 6.28 28.59 9.99
CA ASP A 278 6.61 30.00 9.81
C ASP A 278 5.57 30.54 8.82
N GLU A 279 4.59 31.26 9.35
CA GLU A 279 3.54 31.92 8.55
C GLU A 279 4.13 32.84 7.47
N SER A 280 5.43 33.18 7.56
CA SER A 280 6.14 34.00 6.56
C SER A 280 6.46 33.24 5.27
N SER A 281 6.39 31.91 5.24
CA SER A 281 6.67 31.10 4.04
C SER A 281 5.44 30.84 3.16
N VAL A 282 4.27 31.34 3.54
CA VAL A 282 3.05 31.26 2.70
C VAL A 282 3.17 32.27 1.59
N VAL A 283 3.51 31.84 0.38
CA VAL A 283 3.46 32.66 -0.83
C VAL A 283 1.98 32.96 -1.13
N LYS A 284 1.52 34.15 -0.74
CA LYS A 284 0.17 34.64 -1.09
C LYS A 284 0.17 35.02 -2.56
N PHE A 285 -0.47 34.23 -3.41
CA PHE A 285 -0.78 34.62 -4.78
C PHE A 285 -1.97 35.60 -4.77
N TYR A 286 -1.74 36.84 -5.14
CA TYR A 286 -2.82 37.78 -5.44
C TYR A 286 -3.10 37.71 -6.94
N PRO A 287 -4.32 37.37 -7.40
CA PRO A 287 -4.66 37.48 -8.81
C PRO A 287 -4.53 38.97 -9.22
N LYS A 288 -3.82 39.24 -10.31
CA LYS A 288 -3.80 40.56 -10.92
C LYS A 288 -5.24 40.91 -11.33
N GLN A 289 -5.72 42.08 -10.84
CA GLN A 289 -6.99 42.70 -11.30
C GLN A 289 -6.90 43.09 -12.76
#